data_47760705bd099ced7e43931bfdd05252
#
_entry.id   47760705bd099ced7e43931bfdd05252
#
_cell.length_a   1.000
_cell.length_b   1.000
_cell.length_c   1.000
_cell.angle_alpha   90.00
_cell.angle_beta   90.00
_cell.angle_gamma   90.00
#
_symmetry.space_group_name_H-M   'P 1'
#
loop_
_entity.id
_entity.type
_entity.pdbx_description
1 polymer ?
#
loop_
_entity_poly.entity_id
_entity_poly.type
_entity_poly.pdbx_seq_one_letter_code
_entity_poly.pdbx_strand_id
1 'polypeptide(L)'
;MAGILKKEGFEVKILDCPLYYNLRRKIDDKTVKIGLFPEQIKKIIQEFKPDIIGVNCSYTMFESDSFEVIDLIKQVNSKILVVVGGAHVSSNPEFVLRNRKIDLAVIGEGELTILDIAKRLKNNKNLNDIKGTALILKDKFKINAPREQIQDLDSLEPDWSLVNFKEYFAHPDNSNVIMRKP
;
A
#
# COMPACT_ATOMS: atom_id res chain seq x y z
N MET A 1 -2.81 1.67 -9.82
CA MET A 1 -2.25 2.77 -8.97
C MET A 1 -0.82 3.14 -9.35
N ALA A 2 0.17 2.24 -9.27
CA ALA A 2 1.59 2.57 -9.56
C ALA A 2 1.79 3.13 -10.98
N GLY A 3 1.15 2.55 -12.01
CA GLY A 3 1.23 3.02 -13.40
C GLY A 3 0.75 4.46 -13.59
N ILE A 4 -0.38 4.84 -12.99
CA ILE A 4 -0.91 6.20 -13.12
C ILE A 4 0.02 7.24 -12.45
N LEU A 5 0.61 6.90 -11.32
CA LEU A 5 1.59 7.78 -10.66
C LEU A 5 2.85 7.96 -11.51
N LYS A 6 3.36 6.87 -12.10
CA LYS A 6 4.54 6.91 -12.96
C LYS A 6 4.27 7.71 -14.25
N LYS A 7 3.11 7.52 -14.88
CA LYS A 7 2.66 8.27 -16.05
C LYS A 7 2.61 9.79 -15.79
N GLU A 8 2.29 10.18 -14.56
CA GLU A 8 2.24 11.58 -14.10
C GLU A 8 3.60 12.10 -13.57
N GLY A 9 4.67 11.36 -13.80
CA GLY A 9 6.04 11.79 -13.51
C GLY A 9 6.47 11.66 -12.05
N PHE A 10 5.79 10.83 -11.25
CA PHE A 10 6.25 10.46 -9.92
C PHE A 10 7.23 9.28 -10.01
N GLU A 11 8.26 9.30 -9.16
CA GLU A 11 9.10 8.13 -8.95
C GLU A 11 8.33 7.11 -8.10
N VAL A 12 8.21 5.87 -8.58
CA VAL A 12 7.40 4.84 -7.95
C VAL A 12 8.19 3.56 -7.80
N LYS A 13 8.07 2.93 -6.63
CA LYS A 13 8.60 1.60 -6.34
C LYS A 13 7.49 0.73 -5.77
N ILE A 14 7.37 -0.51 -6.26
CA ILE A 14 6.51 -1.54 -5.68
C ILE A 14 7.38 -2.42 -4.77
N LEU A 15 6.91 -2.68 -3.56
CA LEU A 15 7.52 -3.62 -2.63
C LEU A 15 6.50 -4.70 -2.29
N ASP A 16 6.67 -5.87 -2.89
CA ASP A 16 5.90 -7.07 -2.58
C ASP A 16 6.71 -7.93 -1.61
N CYS A 17 6.44 -7.76 -0.31
CA CYS A 17 7.21 -8.44 0.73
C CYS A 17 7.11 -9.96 0.67
N PRO A 18 5.96 -10.60 0.43
CA PRO A 18 5.80 -12.04 0.26
C PRO A 18 6.59 -12.65 -0.89
N LEU A 19 6.94 -11.86 -1.90
CA LEU A 19 7.71 -12.36 -3.05
C LEU A 19 9.08 -12.93 -2.65
N TYR A 20 9.63 -12.51 -1.53
CA TYR A 20 10.88 -13.02 -0.96
C TYR A 20 10.64 -14.28 -0.12
N TYR A 21 9.94 -15.26 -0.68
CA TYR A 21 9.47 -16.48 -0.03
C TYR A 21 10.56 -17.40 0.55
N ASN A 22 11.80 -17.26 0.08
CA ASN A 22 12.97 -17.95 0.61
C ASN A 22 13.45 -17.38 1.96
N LEU A 23 13.01 -16.17 2.30
CA LEU A 23 13.24 -15.59 3.62
C LEU A 23 12.14 -16.07 4.57
N ARG A 24 12.52 -16.95 5.51
CA ARG A 24 11.60 -17.56 6.46
C ARG A 24 12.11 -17.41 7.86
N ARG A 25 11.25 -17.02 8.80
CA ARG A 25 11.57 -16.91 10.23
C ARG A 25 10.47 -17.57 11.04
N LYS A 26 10.82 -18.59 11.82
CA LYS A 26 9.91 -19.19 12.79
C LYS A 26 9.63 -18.16 13.90
N ILE A 27 8.36 -17.85 14.11
CA ILE A 27 7.90 -16.93 15.18
C ILE A 27 7.58 -17.74 16.44
N ASP A 28 6.85 -18.82 16.27
CA ASP A 28 6.51 -19.79 17.31
C ASP A 28 6.34 -21.19 16.69
N ASP A 29 5.82 -22.15 17.46
CA ASP A 29 5.66 -23.55 16.95
C ASP A 29 4.61 -23.71 15.87
N LYS A 30 3.72 -22.73 15.67
CA LYS A 30 2.63 -22.77 14.70
C LYS A 30 2.77 -21.74 13.58
N THR A 31 3.63 -20.73 13.77
CA THR A 31 3.70 -19.56 12.90
C THR A 31 5.08 -19.40 12.28
N VAL A 32 5.12 -19.30 10.97
CA VAL A 32 6.33 -18.94 10.20
C VAL A 32 6.05 -17.67 9.43
N LYS A 33 6.86 -16.63 9.64
CA LYS A 33 6.84 -15.42 8.83
C LYS A 33 7.62 -15.67 7.54
N ILE A 34 7.00 -15.33 6.41
CA ILE A 34 7.59 -15.47 5.06
C ILE A 34 7.68 -14.09 4.42
N GLY A 35 8.79 -13.83 3.73
CA GLY A 35 9.01 -12.55 3.05
C GLY A 35 10.03 -11.66 3.74
N LEU A 36 10.07 -10.40 3.33
CA LEU A 36 11.01 -9.42 3.90
C LEU A 36 10.82 -9.22 5.39
N PHE A 37 11.93 -9.20 6.10
CA PHE A 37 11.95 -8.92 7.53
C PHE A 37 12.03 -7.42 7.82
N PRO A 38 11.67 -6.99 9.05
CA PRO A 38 11.63 -5.58 9.44
C PRO A 38 12.89 -4.78 9.09
N GLU A 39 14.07 -5.37 9.29
CA GLU A 39 15.36 -4.73 9.02
C GLU A 39 15.59 -4.45 7.53
N GLN A 40 15.12 -5.35 6.65
CA GLN A 40 15.23 -5.19 5.21
C GLN A 40 14.24 -4.14 4.69
N ILE A 41 13.00 -4.16 5.20
CA ILE A 41 11.98 -3.16 4.89
C ILE A 41 12.47 -1.77 5.28
N LYS A 42 13.02 -1.62 6.50
CA LYS A 42 13.59 -0.34 6.97
C LYS A 42 14.70 0.15 6.05
N LYS A 43 15.62 -0.74 5.66
CA LYS A 43 16.73 -0.40 4.76
C LYS A 43 16.20 0.12 3.41
N ILE A 44 15.22 -0.57 2.81
CA ILE A 44 14.63 -0.16 1.53
C ILE A 44 13.97 1.22 1.64
N ILE A 45 13.25 1.48 2.73
CA ILE A 45 12.61 2.79 2.97
C ILE A 45 13.68 3.89 3.12
N GLN A 46 14.76 3.63 3.85
CA GLN A 46 15.86 4.57 4.06
C GLN A 46 16.62 4.91 2.77
N GLU A 47 16.79 3.92 1.90
CA GLU A 47 17.47 4.09 0.60
C GLU A 47 16.58 4.84 -0.41
N PHE A 48 15.31 4.48 -0.51
CA PHE A 48 14.37 5.08 -1.45
C PHE A 48 13.87 6.46 -1.01
N LYS A 49 13.78 6.71 0.30
CA LYS A 49 13.34 7.99 0.93
C LYS A 49 11.99 8.48 0.40
N PRO A 50 10.93 7.69 0.43
CA PRO A 50 9.65 8.08 -0.12
C PRO A 50 8.99 9.19 0.70
N ASP A 51 8.24 10.07 0.03
CA ASP A 51 7.34 11.04 0.68
C ASP A 51 6.01 10.39 1.07
N ILE A 52 5.57 9.40 0.29
CA ILE A 52 4.31 8.64 0.49
C ILE A 52 4.62 7.15 0.48
N ILE A 53 4.01 6.41 1.39
CA ILE A 53 3.95 4.94 1.32
C ILE A 53 2.49 4.51 1.36
N GLY A 54 2.06 3.83 0.29
CA GLY A 54 0.78 3.13 0.23
C GLY A 54 0.92 1.71 0.78
N VAL A 55 0.11 1.35 1.76
CA VAL A 55 0.05 0.00 2.33
C VAL A 55 -1.28 -0.64 1.95
N ASN A 56 -1.20 -1.79 1.26
CA ASN A 56 -2.38 -2.58 0.95
C ASN A 56 -2.78 -3.45 2.15
N CYS A 57 -4.02 -3.29 2.60
CA CYS A 57 -4.66 -4.12 3.62
C CYS A 57 -6.01 -4.62 3.10
N SER A 58 -5.98 -5.64 2.24
CA SER A 58 -7.17 -6.17 1.58
C SER A 58 -7.89 -7.22 2.40
N TYR A 59 -7.20 -7.93 3.29
CA TYR A 59 -7.76 -9.04 4.06
C TYR A 59 -7.58 -8.81 5.55
N THR A 60 -8.65 -9.02 6.32
CA THR A 60 -8.63 -8.89 7.79
C THR A 60 -7.62 -9.82 8.44
N MET A 61 -7.41 -11.02 7.89
CA MET A 61 -6.44 -11.98 8.43
C MET A 61 -4.98 -11.51 8.35
N PHE A 62 -4.64 -10.57 7.46
CA PHE A 62 -3.30 -9.99 7.31
C PHE A 62 -3.21 -8.56 7.86
N GLU A 63 -4.19 -8.13 8.61
CA GLU A 63 -4.22 -6.80 9.21
C GLU A 63 -3.00 -6.54 10.10
N SER A 64 -2.65 -7.52 10.96
CA SER A 64 -1.51 -7.40 11.86
C SER A 64 -0.19 -7.19 11.13
N ASP A 65 0.02 -7.87 10.01
CA ASP A 65 1.23 -7.71 9.19
C ASP A 65 1.28 -6.32 8.54
N SER A 66 0.14 -5.85 8.02
CA SER A 66 0.01 -4.49 7.46
C SER A 66 0.31 -3.43 8.53
N PHE A 67 -0.18 -3.62 9.72
CA PHE A 67 0.03 -2.71 10.85
C PHE A 67 1.47 -2.71 11.33
N GLU A 68 2.15 -3.85 11.36
CA GLU A 68 3.57 -3.91 11.67
C GLU A 68 4.38 -3.09 10.65
N VAL A 69 4.08 -3.21 9.37
CA VAL A 69 4.75 -2.42 8.32
C VAL A 69 4.51 -0.91 8.53
N ILE A 70 3.30 -0.49 8.89
CA ILE A 70 3.00 0.92 9.19
C ILE A 70 3.83 1.43 10.36
N ASP A 71 3.93 0.65 11.43
CA ASP A 71 4.76 1.01 12.58
C ASP A 71 6.25 1.12 12.19
N LEU A 72 6.76 0.23 11.34
CA LEU A 72 8.13 0.30 10.81
C LEU A 72 8.36 1.58 9.99
N ILE A 73 7.42 1.96 9.13
CA ILE A 73 7.48 3.18 8.32
C ILE A 73 7.66 4.40 9.25
N LYS A 74 6.79 4.52 10.24
CA LYS A 74 6.82 5.66 11.17
C LYS A 74 8.03 5.66 12.10
N GLN A 75 8.62 4.49 12.39
CA GLN A 75 9.92 4.40 13.10
C GLN A 75 11.08 4.90 12.24
N VAL A 76 11.07 4.62 10.94
CA VAL A 76 12.12 5.11 10.03
C VAL A 76 12.02 6.64 9.85
N ASN A 77 10.83 7.13 9.55
CA ASN A 77 10.59 8.57 9.43
C ASN A 77 9.11 8.88 9.65
N SER A 78 8.81 9.53 10.77
CA SER A 78 7.43 9.90 11.13
C SER A 78 6.75 10.88 10.16
N LYS A 79 7.53 11.56 9.31
CA LYS A 79 7.03 12.52 8.32
C LYS A 79 6.53 11.86 7.03
N ILE A 80 6.87 10.60 6.78
CA ILE A 80 6.36 9.88 5.61
C ILE A 80 4.83 9.81 5.71
N LEU A 81 4.14 10.23 4.65
CA LEU A 81 2.69 10.12 4.56
C LEU A 81 2.31 8.65 4.36
N VAL A 82 1.62 8.07 5.34
CA VAL A 82 1.13 6.69 5.27
C VAL A 82 -0.32 6.67 4.80
N VAL A 83 -0.54 6.07 3.64
CA VAL A 83 -1.85 5.90 3.02
C VAL A 83 -2.19 4.41 3.02
N VAL A 84 -3.33 4.03 3.58
CA VAL A 84 -3.79 2.64 3.55
C VAL A 84 -4.97 2.47 2.63
N GLY A 85 -5.10 1.31 2.00
CA GLY A 85 -6.23 0.98 1.14
C GLY A 85 -6.46 -0.53 1.05
N GLY A 86 -7.52 -0.92 0.38
CA GLY A 86 -7.95 -2.30 0.20
C GLY A 86 -9.33 -2.58 0.78
N ALA A 87 -9.86 -3.78 0.56
CA ALA A 87 -11.23 -4.13 0.91
C ALA A 87 -11.48 -4.07 2.43
N HIS A 88 -10.52 -4.53 3.24
CA HIS A 88 -10.62 -4.44 4.69
C HIS A 88 -10.71 -2.99 5.18
N VAL A 89 -9.86 -2.11 4.64
CA VAL A 89 -9.87 -0.67 4.98
C VAL A 89 -11.19 -0.03 4.58
N SER A 90 -11.70 -0.35 3.39
CA SER A 90 -12.97 0.20 2.89
C SER A 90 -14.17 -0.25 3.72
N SER A 91 -14.12 -1.46 4.30
CA SER A 91 -15.22 -1.99 5.14
C SER A 91 -15.20 -1.43 6.56
N ASN A 92 -14.06 -1.09 7.12
CA ASN A 92 -13.95 -0.60 8.51
C ASN A 92 -12.87 0.49 8.69
N PRO A 93 -13.00 1.63 8.00
CA PRO A 93 -11.96 2.65 7.95
C PRO A 93 -11.69 3.31 9.32
N GLU A 94 -12.71 3.49 10.15
CA GLU A 94 -12.54 4.10 11.47
C GLU A 94 -11.69 3.24 12.39
N PHE A 95 -11.95 1.95 12.45
CA PHE A 95 -11.17 1.00 13.25
C PHE A 95 -9.69 1.02 12.83
N VAL A 96 -9.43 0.93 11.52
CA VAL A 96 -8.07 0.94 10.97
C VAL A 96 -7.34 2.23 11.33
N LEU A 97 -7.97 3.38 11.13
CA LEU A 97 -7.38 4.69 11.42
C LEU A 97 -7.12 4.94 12.90
N ARG A 98 -8.00 4.46 13.81
CA ARG A 98 -7.82 4.66 15.25
C ARG A 98 -6.73 3.80 15.86
N ASN A 99 -6.43 2.65 15.28
CA ASN A 99 -5.48 1.70 15.84
C ASN A 99 -4.03 1.93 15.38
N ARG A 100 -3.77 2.84 14.44
CA ARG A 100 -2.42 3.04 13.89
C ARG A 100 -2.14 4.49 13.50
N LYS A 101 -0.88 4.81 13.36
CA LYS A 101 -0.38 6.10 12.89
C LYS A 101 -0.51 6.19 11.35
N ILE A 102 -1.75 6.15 10.89
CA ILE A 102 -2.12 6.24 9.50
C ILE A 102 -2.60 7.67 9.24
N ASP A 103 -2.15 8.26 8.16
CA ASP A 103 -2.50 9.63 7.82
C ASP A 103 -3.81 9.68 7.03
N LEU A 104 -3.99 8.76 6.06
CA LEU A 104 -5.18 8.68 5.22
C LEU A 104 -5.56 7.22 4.95
N ALA A 105 -6.85 6.94 4.96
CA ALA A 105 -7.43 5.72 4.41
C ALA A 105 -8.09 6.02 3.05
N VAL A 106 -7.82 5.19 2.05
CA VAL A 106 -8.47 5.24 0.73
C VAL A 106 -9.60 4.24 0.71
N ILE A 107 -10.79 4.70 0.32
CA ILE A 107 -12.03 3.93 0.31
C ILE A 107 -12.49 3.74 -1.12
N GLY A 108 -12.81 2.49 -1.49
CA GLY A 108 -13.19 2.14 -2.85
C GLY A 108 -12.02 2.11 -3.82
N GLU A 109 -12.23 2.58 -5.05
CA GLU A 109 -11.21 2.65 -6.10
C GLU A 109 -10.14 3.68 -5.75
N GLY A 110 -8.88 3.21 -5.71
CA GLY A 110 -7.77 4.03 -5.19
C GLY A 110 -6.97 4.79 -6.23
N GLU A 111 -7.14 4.49 -7.52
CA GLU A 111 -6.27 4.95 -8.60
C GLU A 111 -6.22 6.48 -8.72
N LEU A 112 -7.38 7.09 -8.85
CA LEU A 112 -7.49 8.56 -8.95
C LEU A 112 -7.30 9.24 -7.58
N THR A 113 -7.63 8.53 -6.51
CA THR A 113 -7.48 9.06 -5.15
C THR A 113 -6.02 9.18 -4.77
N ILE A 114 -5.20 8.16 -5.03
CA ILE A 114 -3.75 8.23 -4.75
C ILE A 114 -3.05 9.27 -5.60
N LEU A 115 -3.49 9.47 -6.84
CA LEU A 115 -2.97 10.51 -7.72
C LEU A 115 -3.27 11.91 -7.18
N ASP A 116 -4.50 12.14 -6.70
CA ASP A 116 -4.90 13.42 -6.09
C ASP A 116 -4.08 13.69 -4.82
N ILE A 117 -3.90 12.67 -3.96
CA ILE A 117 -3.04 12.75 -2.77
C ILE A 117 -1.62 13.16 -3.16
N ALA A 118 -1.00 12.48 -4.14
CA ALA A 118 0.36 12.74 -4.56
C ALA A 118 0.52 14.16 -5.16
N LYS A 119 -0.41 14.57 -6.03
CA LYS A 119 -0.42 15.93 -6.61
C LYS A 119 -0.59 17.02 -5.55
N ARG A 120 -1.46 16.79 -4.57
CA ARG A 120 -1.66 17.75 -3.48
C ARG A 120 -0.45 17.84 -2.56
N LEU A 121 0.14 16.71 -2.19
CA LEU A 121 1.36 16.69 -1.38
C LEU A 121 2.50 17.43 -2.08
N LYS A 122 2.76 17.15 -3.35
CA LYS A 122 3.80 17.82 -4.16
C LYS A 122 3.61 19.34 -4.19
N ASN A 123 2.36 19.81 -4.17
CA ASN A 123 2.03 21.24 -4.22
C ASN A 123 1.73 21.84 -2.84
N ASN A 124 2.05 21.16 -1.74
CA ASN A 124 1.79 21.57 -0.37
C ASN A 124 0.32 21.98 -0.12
N LYS A 125 -0.63 21.30 -0.78
CA LYS A 125 -2.07 21.54 -0.62
C LYS A 125 -2.65 20.69 0.51
N ASN A 126 -3.82 21.13 1.01
CA ASN A 126 -4.55 20.42 2.04
C ASN A 126 -4.95 18.99 1.59
N LEU A 127 -4.76 18.00 2.47
CA LEU A 127 -5.12 16.60 2.23
C LEU A 127 -6.42 16.16 2.93
N ASN A 128 -7.05 17.05 3.74
CA ASN A 128 -8.15 16.68 4.62
C ASN A 128 -9.51 16.57 3.95
N ASP A 129 -9.65 16.94 2.68
CA ASP A 129 -10.91 17.02 1.94
C ASP A 129 -10.90 16.26 0.61
N ILE A 130 -9.97 15.31 0.46
CA ILE A 130 -9.84 14.52 -0.76
C ILE A 130 -10.99 13.51 -0.85
N LYS A 131 -11.72 13.51 -1.97
CA LYS A 131 -12.77 12.51 -2.23
C LYS A 131 -12.23 11.09 -2.17
N GLY A 132 -13.03 10.16 -1.64
CA GLY A 132 -12.64 8.75 -1.50
C GLY A 132 -11.63 8.50 -0.39
N THR A 133 -11.49 9.39 0.59
CA THR A 133 -10.62 9.20 1.74
C THR A 133 -11.35 9.30 3.07
N ALA A 134 -10.75 8.71 4.11
CA ALA A 134 -11.08 8.96 5.50
C ALA A 134 -9.81 9.24 6.31
N LEU A 135 -9.94 9.96 7.42
CA LEU A 135 -8.84 10.36 8.29
C LEU A 135 -9.33 10.64 9.72
N ILE A 136 -8.39 10.72 10.65
CA ILE A 136 -8.64 11.27 11.99
C ILE A 136 -8.18 12.73 11.99
N LEU A 137 -9.09 13.65 12.24
CA LEU A 137 -8.81 15.07 12.33
C LEU A 137 -9.22 15.60 13.70
N LYS A 138 -8.26 16.10 14.50
CA LYS A 138 -8.52 16.57 15.87
C LYS A 138 -9.29 15.52 16.68
N ASP A 139 -8.81 14.30 16.68
CA ASP A 139 -9.35 13.10 17.34
C ASP A 139 -10.76 12.67 16.89
N LYS A 140 -11.29 13.29 15.84
CA LYS A 140 -12.58 12.92 15.25
C LYS A 140 -12.36 12.17 13.94
N PHE A 141 -13.08 11.05 13.81
CA PHE A 141 -13.16 10.35 12.55
C PHE A 141 -13.92 11.19 11.52
N LYS A 142 -13.33 11.34 10.34
CA LYS A 142 -13.92 12.04 9.21
C LYS A 142 -13.84 11.15 7.98
N ILE A 143 -14.97 10.97 7.32
CA ILE A 143 -15.06 10.38 5.99
C ILE A 143 -15.41 11.48 4.99
N ASN A 144 -14.64 11.60 3.92
CA ASN A 144 -14.89 12.56 2.85
C ASN A 144 -15.92 12.02 1.85
N ALA A 145 -16.41 12.89 0.97
CA ALA A 145 -17.33 12.49 -0.09
C ALA A 145 -16.75 11.31 -0.91
N PRO A 146 -17.57 10.35 -1.33
CA PRO A 146 -17.11 9.27 -2.19
C PRO A 146 -16.56 9.82 -3.50
N ARG A 147 -15.62 9.10 -4.09
CA ARG A 147 -15.13 9.40 -5.43
C ARG A 147 -16.05 8.72 -6.44
N GLU A 148 -16.25 9.36 -7.54
CA GLU A 148 -16.96 8.79 -8.68
C GLU A 148 -16.21 7.56 -9.20
N GLN A 149 -16.95 6.51 -9.58
CA GLN A 149 -16.37 5.31 -10.18
C GLN A 149 -15.69 5.63 -11.51
N ILE A 150 -14.61 4.93 -11.78
CA ILE A 150 -13.86 5.08 -13.03
C ILE A 150 -14.67 4.44 -14.15
N GLN A 151 -15.12 5.26 -15.10
CA GLN A 151 -15.97 4.80 -16.21
C GLN A 151 -15.16 4.09 -17.30
N ASP A 152 -13.94 4.54 -17.53
CA ASP A 152 -13.02 3.98 -18.52
C ASP A 152 -11.82 3.36 -17.80
N LEU A 153 -11.89 2.06 -17.53
CA LEU A 153 -10.81 1.31 -16.90
C LEU A 153 -9.62 1.11 -17.84
N ASP A 154 -9.85 1.09 -19.15
CA ASP A 154 -8.79 0.89 -20.14
C ASP A 154 -7.84 2.10 -20.19
N SER A 155 -8.29 3.27 -19.76
CA SER A 155 -7.43 4.45 -19.58
C SER A 155 -6.37 4.29 -18.49
N LEU A 156 -6.53 3.30 -17.60
CA LEU A 156 -5.69 3.03 -16.45
C LEU A 156 -4.74 1.86 -16.69
N GLU A 157 -4.00 1.88 -17.77
CA GLU A 157 -3.05 0.82 -18.11
C GLU A 157 -2.08 0.51 -16.95
N PRO A 158 -1.97 -0.76 -16.51
CA PRO A 158 -0.95 -1.17 -15.55
C PRO A 158 0.45 -1.00 -16.16
N ASP A 159 1.36 -0.39 -15.42
CA ASP A 159 2.77 -0.36 -15.84
C ASP A 159 3.49 -1.62 -15.36
N TRP A 160 3.55 -2.60 -16.22
CA TRP A 160 4.19 -3.89 -15.97
C TRP A 160 5.72 -3.81 -15.82
N SER A 161 6.35 -2.70 -16.24
CA SER A 161 7.80 -2.50 -16.06
C SER A 161 8.21 -2.36 -14.59
N LEU A 162 7.24 -2.10 -13.71
CA LEU A 162 7.45 -2.02 -12.26
C LEU A 162 7.46 -3.39 -11.55
N VAL A 163 7.19 -4.47 -12.30
CA VAL A 163 7.05 -5.83 -11.76
C VAL A 163 8.03 -6.78 -12.45
N ASN A 164 8.83 -7.48 -11.67
CA ASN A 164 9.69 -8.53 -12.20
C ASN A 164 8.92 -9.87 -12.27
N PHE A 165 8.27 -10.12 -13.38
CA PHE A 165 7.48 -11.36 -13.57
C PHE A 165 8.25 -12.65 -13.35
N LYS A 166 9.58 -12.67 -13.61
CA LYS A 166 10.38 -13.88 -13.42
C LYS A 166 10.39 -14.34 -11.98
N GLU A 167 10.36 -13.40 -11.03
CA GLU A 167 10.31 -13.72 -9.61
C GLU A 167 8.98 -14.34 -9.21
N TYR A 168 7.86 -13.86 -9.78
CA TYR A 168 6.53 -14.44 -9.53
C TYR A 168 6.38 -15.84 -10.11
N PHE A 169 6.96 -16.12 -11.29
CA PHE A 169 6.92 -17.46 -11.88
C PHE A 169 7.80 -18.48 -11.13
N ALA A 170 8.85 -18.04 -10.48
CA ALA A 170 9.73 -18.89 -9.68
C ALA A 170 9.17 -19.21 -8.29
N HIS A 171 8.03 -18.61 -7.89
CA HIS A 171 7.46 -18.82 -6.57
C HIS A 171 6.94 -20.25 -6.41
N PRO A 172 7.33 -20.99 -5.35
CA PRO A 172 6.97 -22.40 -5.18
C PRO A 172 5.46 -22.65 -5.03
N ASP A 173 4.71 -21.68 -4.49
CA ASP A 173 3.26 -21.78 -4.34
C ASP A 173 2.52 -21.67 -5.68
N ASN A 174 3.20 -21.26 -6.75
CA ASN A 174 2.70 -21.27 -8.12
C ASN A 174 2.87 -22.64 -8.80
N SER A 175 3.39 -23.66 -8.10
CA SER A 175 3.61 -25.02 -8.64
C SER A 175 2.32 -25.71 -9.14
N ASN A 176 1.15 -25.28 -8.65
CA ASN A 176 -0.16 -25.80 -9.08
C ASN A 176 -0.83 -24.95 -10.18
N VAL A 177 -0.23 -23.85 -10.59
CA VAL A 177 -0.72 -23.04 -11.70
C VAL A 177 0.08 -23.43 -12.94
N ILE A 178 -0.55 -24.19 -13.84
CA ILE A 178 0.02 -24.48 -15.15
C ILE A 178 -0.03 -23.19 -15.97
N MET A 179 0.98 -22.35 -15.78
CA MET A 179 1.16 -21.20 -16.66
C MET A 179 1.99 -21.66 -17.86
N ARG A 180 1.40 -21.62 -19.05
CA ARG A 180 2.19 -21.73 -20.29
C ARG A 180 3.02 -20.46 -20.40
N LYS A 181 4.33 -20.63 -20.58
CA LYS A 181 5.18 -19.51 -20.99
C LYS A 181 4.58 -18.90 -22.27
N PRO A 182 4.50 -17.59 -22.37
CA PRO A 182 4.13 -16.94 -23.62
C PRO A 182 5.09 -17.30 -24.73
#